data_19dbefa44665fb11ed2a8b7249196f6c
#
_entry.id   19dbefa44665fb11ed2a8b7249196f6c
#
_cell.length_a   1.000
_cell.length_b   1.000
_cell.length_c   1.000
_cell.angle_alpha   90.00
_cell.angle_beta   90.00
_cell.angle_gamma   90.00
#
_symmetry.space_group_name_H-M   'P 1'
#
loop_
_entity.id
_entity.type
_entity.pdbx_description
1 polymer ?
#
loop_
_entity_poly.entity_id
_entity_poly.type
_entity_poly.pdbx_seq_one_letter_code
_entity_poly.pdbx_strand_id
1 'polypeptide(L)'
;KIIVLVPNLRFPEFQGEWEKCKLGDVMNFSTTRVNSSELNEDNYVSTENMLQDYQGIVDAKSVPEDVNVISFSCGDILISNIRPYLKKVWKATYNGGCSSDVFVLKANDNIESDYLHYVIANDKFINFVMSGAKGVKMPRGDKKQMKTYCLSLPQIQEQKKISTLLRLIDERISTQSKI
;
A
#
# COMPACT_ATOMS: atom_id res chain seq x y z
N LYS A 1 27.34 -15.42 5.01
CA LYS A 1 26.47 -15.34 6.23
C LYS A 1 25.27 -14.48 5.87
N ILE A 2 24.10 -15.08 5.77
CA ILE A 2 22.84 -14.36 5.60
C ILE A 2 22.56 -13.75 6.97
N ILE A 3 22.68 -12.42 7.08
CA ILE A 3 22.27 -11.72 8.31
C ILE A 3 20.74 -11.70 8.27
N VAL A 4 20.13 -12.56 9.04
CA VAL A 4 18.69 -12.55 9.27
C VAL A 4 18.43 -11.47 10.29
N LEU A 5 17.83 -10.36 9.85
CA LEU A 5 17.44 -9.26 10.72
C LEU A 5 16.10 -9.60 11.39
N VAL A 6 16.18 -10.22 12.53
CA VAL A 6 15.06 -10.23 13.50
C VAL A 6 15.04 -8.86 14.17
N PRO A 7 13.89 -8.17 14.29
CA PRO A 7 13.84 -6.88 14.96
C PRO A 7 14.20 -7.02 16.44
N ASN A 8 14.85 -5.98 17.00
CA ASN A 8 15.18 -5.96 18.44
C ASN A 8 13.94 -6.01 19.33
N LEU A 9 12.82 -5.46 18.86
CA LEU A 9 11.53 -5.54 19.53
C LEU A 9 10.67 -6.57 18.81
N ARG A 10 10.37 -7.67 19.48
CA ARG A 10 9.56 -8.77 18.95
C ARG A 10 8.65 -9.32 20.06
N PHE A 11 7.50 -9.81 19.67
CA PHE A 11 6.61 -10.52 20.59
C PHE A 11 7.29 -11.82 21.08
N PRO A 12 7.36 -12.08 22.39
CA PRO A 12 8.18 -13.16 22.93
C PRO A 12 7.72 -14.57 22.54
N GLU A 13 6.45 -14.73 22.17
CA GLU A 13 5.89 -16.00 21.72
C GLU A 13 6.32 -16.41 20.31
N PHE A 14 6.88 -15.51 19.50
CA PHE A 14 7.37 -15.84 18.17
C PHE A 14 8.88 -16.05 18.18
N GLN A 15 9.28 -17.19 17.61
CA GLN A 15 10.68 -17.60 17.50
C GLN A 15 11.03 -17.93 16.04
N GLY A 16 12.31 -18.14 15.77
CA GLY A 16 12.79 -18.42 14.41
C GLY A 16 13.12 -17.16 13.62
N GLU A 17 13.60 -17.36 12.41
CA GLU A 17 14.08 -16.30 11.53
C GLU A 17 12.96 -15.78 10.63
N TRP A 18 13.00 -14.51 10.30
CA TRP A 18 12.14 -13.93 9.26
C TRP A 18 12.71 -14.25 7.89
N GLU A 19 11.86 -14.67 6.97
CA GLU A 19 12.24 -14.95 5.59
C GLU A 19 12.53 -13.64 4.84
N LYS A 20 13.62 -13.61 4.04
CA LYS A 20 13.87 -12.51 3.12
C LYS A 20 13.26 -12.84 1.77
N CYS A 21 12.40 -11.95 1.28
CA CYS A 21 11.78 -12.07 -0.02
C CYS A 21 11.73 -10.73 -0.74
N LYS A 22 11.35 -10.74 -2.01
CA LYS A 22 11.06 -9.54 -2.78
C LYS A 22 9.56 -9.24 -2.69
N LEU A 23 9.19 -7.98 -2.79
CA LEU A 23 7.80 -7.56 -2.79
C LEU A 23 6.98 -8.27 -3.89
N GLY A 24 7.59 -8.49 -5.07
CA GLY A 24 6.95 -9.21 -6.17
C GLY A 24 6.66 -10.69 -5.91
N ASP A 25 7.26 -11.29 -4.88
CA ASP A 25 7.02 -12.69 -4.48
C ASP A 25 5.76 -12.82 -3.61
N VAL A 26 5.33 -11.72 -2.97
CA VAL A 26 4.25 -11.70 -1.97
C VAL A 26 3.03 -10.89 -2.40
N MET A 27 3.10 -10.13 -3.50
CA MET A 27 1.97 -9.38 -4.03
C MET A 27 1.96 -9.31 -5.55
N ASN A 28 0.79 -8.99 -6.11
CA ASN A 28 0.63 -8.69 -7.54
C ASN A 28 -0.05 -7.33 -7.74
N PHE A 29 0.29 -6.65 -8.85
CA PHE A 29 -0.47 -5.48 -9.27
C PHE A 29 -1.78 -5.91 -9.93
N SER A 30 -2.89 -5.28 -9.55
CA SER A 30 -4.18 -5.51 -10.21
C SER A 30 -4.11 -5.12 -11.69
N THR A 31 -4.71 -5.96 -12.52
CA THR A 31 -4.94 -5.72 -13.95
C THR A 31 -6.41 -5.77 -14.32
N THR A 32 -7.27 -6.14 -13.37
CA THR A 32 -8.72 -6.20 -13.54
C THR A 32 -9.26 -4.78 -13.73
N ARG A 33 -10.27 -4.67 -14.57
CA ARG A 33 -10.89 -3.38 -14.91
C ARG A 33 -12.38 -3.40 -14.64
N VAL A 34 -12.92 -2.22 -14.39
CA VAL A 34 -14.34 -1.92 -14.27
C VAL A 34 -14.65 -0.69 -15.13
N ASN A 35 -15.85 -0.61 -15.69
CA ASN A 35 -16.26 0.60 -16.39
C ASN A 35 -16.60 1.69 -15.36
N SER A 36 -16.15 2.90 -15.58
CA SER A 36 -16.40 4.01 -14.66
C SER A 36 -17.88 4.39 -14.55
N SER A 37 -18.72 4.01 -15.51
CA SER A 37 -20.19 4.15 -15.40
C SER A 37 -20.81 3.34 -14.27
N GLU A 38 -20.10 2.32 -13.73
CA GLU A 38 -20.49 1.53 -12.57
C GLU A 38 -20.01 2.14 -11.24
N LEU A 39 -19.30 3.27 -11.28
CA LEU A 39 -18.68 3.94 -10.15
C LEU A 39 -19.35 5.27 -9.85
N ASN A 40 -19.15 5.74 -8.63
CA ASN A 40 -19.54 7.05 -8.17
C ASN A 40 -18.40 7.71 -7.38
N GLU A 41 -18.64 8.91 -6.85
CA GLU A 41 -17.65 9.70 -6.13
C GLU A 41 -17.16 9.00 -4.84
N ASP A 42 -17.98 8.15 -4.22
CA ASP A 42 -17.64 7.43 -2.97
C ASP A 42 -16.72 6.23 -3.22
N ASN A 43 -16.67 5.68 -4.43
CA ASN A 43 -15.91 4.46 -4.73
C ASN A 43 -14.89 4.60 -5.88
N TYR A 44 -14.63 5.84 -6.33
CA TYR A 44 -13.56 6.15 -7.29
C TYR A 44 -12.36 6.78 -6.59
N VAL A 45 -11.16 6.28 -6.90
CA VAL A 45 -9.90 6.77 -6.33
C VAL A 45 -8.98 7.30 -7.42
N SER A 46 -8.55 8.53 -7.26
CA SER A 46 -7.52 9.18 -8.08
C SER A 46 -6.40 9.74 -7.19
N THR A 47 -5.34 10.23 -7.80
CA THR A 47 -4.27 10.89 -7.04
C THR A 47 -4.74 12.19 -6.38
N GLU A 48 -5.88 12.75 -6.78
CA GLU A 48 -6.40 14.01 -6.24
C GLU A 48 -7.11 13.83 -4.90
N ASN A 49 -7.85 12.72 -4.75
CA ASN A 49 -8.56 12.42 -3.51
C ASN A 49 -7.79 11.52 -2.52
N MET A 50 -6.60 11.05 -2.89
CA MET A 50 -5.65 10.46 -1.95
C MET A 50 -4.92 11.55 -1.16
N LEU A 51 -4.97 11.47 0.17
CA LEU A 51 -4.30 12.40 1.07
C LEU A 51 -2.81 12.09 1.20
N GLN A 52 -2.02 13.13 1.50
CA GLN A 52 -0.57 13.01 1.71
C GLN A 52 -0.25 12.37 3.07
N ASP A 53 1.01 11.97 3.23
CA ASP A 53 1.56 11.46 4.50
C ASP A 53 0.72 10.34 5.13
N TYR A 54 0.25 9.40 4.29
CA TYR A 54 -0.52 8.21 4.68
C TYR A 54 -1.88 8.50 5.34
N GLN A 55 -2.45 9.68 5.13
CA GLN A 55 -3.70 10.10 5.80
C GLN A 55 -4.98 9.53 5.15
N GLY A 56 -4.86 8.59 4.22
CA GLY A 56 -6.01 7.94 3.60
C GLY A 56 -6.57 8.68 2.39
N ILE A 57 -7.88 8.72 2.26
CA ILE A 57 -8.58 9.32 1.13
C ILE A 57 -9.77 10.19 1.59
N VAL A 58 -10.27 10.99 0.68
CA VAL A 58 -11.56 11.67 0.74
C VAL A 58 -12.38 11.30 -0.50
N ASP A 59 -13.66 11.64 -0.54
CA ASP A 59 -14.51 11.38 -1.70
C ASP A 59 -13.97 12.07 -2.96
N ALA A 60 -14.13 11.44 -4.10
CA ALA A 60 -13.71 12.02 -5.37
C ALA A 60 -14.60 13.20 -5.74
N LYS A 61 -14.06 14.19 -6.41
CA LYS A 61 -14.83 15.34 -6.90
C LYS A 61 -15.60 15.02 -8.18
N SER A 62 -15.14 14.03 -8.91
CA SER A 62 -15.75 13.57 -10.16
C SER A 62 -15.22 12.19 -10.53
N VAL A 63 -16.00 11.46 -11.29
CA VAL A 63 -15.62 10.18 -11.92
C VAL A 63 -15.53 10.42 -13.43
N PRO A 64 -14.52 9.89 -14.13
CA PRO A 64 -14.45 10.01 -15.60
C PRO A 64 -15.63 9.26 -16.24
N GLU A 65 -16.15 9.78 -17.35
CA GLU A 65 -17.28 9.19 -18.05
C GLU A 65 -16.84 8.03 -18.98
N ASP A 66 -17.53 6.92 -18.90
CA ASP A 66 -17.45 5.74 -19.80
C ASP A 66 -16.02 5.31 -20.19
N VAL A 67 -15.15 5.14 -19.19
CA VAL A 67 -13.78 4.63 -19.39
C VAL A 67 -13.52 3.40 -18.53
N ASN A 68 -12.68 2.50 -19.04
CA ASN A 68 -12.22 1.35 -18.25
C ASN A 68 -11.07 1.74 -17.32
N VAL A 69 -11.32 1.69 -16.03
CA VAL A 69 -10.36 1.98 -14.96
C VAL A 69 -9.92 0.71 -14.24
N ILE A 70 -8.81 0.77 -13.49
CA ILE A 70 -8.36 -0.38 -12.69
C ILE A 70 -9.31 -0.58 -11.52
N SER A 71 -9.81 -1.81 -11.34
CA SER A 71 -10.62 -2.16 -10.18
C SER A 71 -9.77 -2.56 -8.99
N PHE A 72 -10.28 -2.26 -7.79
CA PHE A 72 -9.73 -2.71 -6.52
C PHE A 72 -10.82 -3.33 -5.64
N SER A 73 -10.41 -4.16 -4.72
CA SER A 73 -11.27 -4.80 -3.72
C SER A 73 -10.90 -4.35 -2.31
N CYS A 74 -11.83 -4.49 -1.38
CA CYS A 74 -11.55 -4.29 0.04
C CYS A 74 -10.32 -5.12 0.45
N GLY A 75 -9.37 -4.48 1.15
CA GLY A 75 -8.11 -5.07 1.54
C GLY A 75 -6.94 -4.83 0.56
N ASP A 76 -7.19 -4.42 -0.68
CA ASP A 76 -6.11 -4.05 -1.61
C ASP A 76 -5.39 -2.77 -1.14
N ILE A 77 -4.10 -2.64 -1.47
CA ILE A 77 -3.31 -1.46 -1.14
C ILE A 77 -3.18 -0.57 -2.38
N LEU A 78 -3.62 0.68 -2.27
CA LEU A 78 -3.51 1.67 -3.31
C LEU A 78 -2.35 2.62 -3.02
N ILE A 79 -1.53 2.90 -4.03
CA ILE A 79 -0.43 3.87 -3.96
C ILE A 79 -0.41 4.77 -5.18
N SER A 80 -0.27 6.07 -4.98
CA SER A 80 -0.10 7.02 -6.08
C SER A 80 1.20 6.73 -6.83
N ASN A 81 1.09 6.55 -8.15
CA ASN A 81 2.25 6.42 -9.03
C ASN A 81 2.96 7.76 -9.25
N ILE A 82 2.22 8.88 -9.22
CA ILE A 82 2.74 10.22 -9.45
C ILE A 82 3.23 10.82 -8.13
N ARG A 83 4.43 11.40 -8.16
CA ARG A 83 5.05 12.07 -7.00
C ARG A 83 5.02 11.17 -5.74
N PRO A 84 5.66 10.00 -5.77
CA PRO A 84 5.61 9.06 -4.64
C PRO A 84 6.05 9.67 -3.31
N TYR A 85 6.89 10.71 -3.34
CA TYR A 85 7.32 11.46 -2.16
C TYR A 85 6.16 12.13 -1.38
N LEU A 86 4.98 12.27 -1.99
CA LEU A 86 3.77 12.73 -1.27
C LEU A 86 3.16 11.65 -0.38
N LYS A 87 3.70 10.43 -0.40
CA LYS A 87 3.31 9.32 0.50
C LYS A 87 1.81 9.03 0.50
N LYS A 88 1.19 9.07 -0.68
CA LYS A 88 -0.23 8.80 -0.87
C LYS A 88 -0.43 7.30 -0.97
N VAL A 89 -0.72 6.67 0.16
CA VAL A 89 -1.00 5.24 0.30
C VAL A 89 -2.27 5.05 1.10
N TRP A 90 -3.13 4.13 0.66
CA TRP A 90 -4.36 3.79 1.34
C TRP A 90 -4.67 2.31 1.20
N LYS A 91 -5.12 1.66 2.26
CA LYS A 91 -5.70 0.32 2.22
C LYS A 91 -7.19 0.43 2.00
N ALA A 92 -7.69 -0.21 0.95
CA ALA A 92 -9.09 -0.14 0.58
C ALA A 92 -10.00 -0.75 1.65
N THR A 93 -11.02 -0.02 2.05
CA THR A 93 -12.06 -0.45 2.99
C THR A 93 -13.35 -0.87 2.29
N TYR A 94 -13.42 -0.68 0.97
CA TYR A 94 -14.53 -1.05 0.09
C TYR A 94 -14.00 -1.43 -1.30
N ASN A 95 -14.89 -1.88 -2.19
CA ASN A 95 -14.58 -2.17 -3.59
C ASN A 95 -14.81 -0.94 -4.46
N GLY A 96 -14.01 -0.77 -5.52
CA GLY A 96 -14.17 0.36 -6.42
C GLY A 96 -13.23 0.32 -7.60
N GLY A 97 -13.02 1.50 -8.20
CA GLY A 97 -12.10 1.71 -9.31
C GLY A 97 -11.15 2.87 -9.07
N CYS A 98 -10.01 2.87 -9.74
CA CYS A 98 -9.05 3.93 -9.61
C CYS A 98 -8.43 4.37 -10.94
N SER A 99 -7.92 5.60 -10.96
CA SER A 99 -7.23 6.15 -12.12
C SER A 99 -5.96 5.38 -12.46
N SER A 100 -5.49 5.49 -13.69
CA SER A 100 -4.24 4.87 -14.16
C SER A 100 -2.98 5.35 -13.42
N ASP A 101 -3.07 6.47 -12.73
CA ASP A 101 -1.99 7.04 -11.93
C ASP A 101 -1.96 6.51 -10.47
N VAL A 102 -2.83 5.54 -10.16
CA VAL A 102 -2.84 4.79 -8.90
C VAL A 102 -2.52 3.33 -9.19
N PHE A 103 -1.58 2.77 -8.46
CA PHE A 103 -1.29 1.34 -8.48
C PHE A 103 -2.07 0.63 -7.40
N VAL A 104 -2.66 -0.51 -7.75
CA VAL A 104 -3.37 -1.40 -6.84
C VAL A 104 -2.52 -2.65 -6.61
N LEU A 105 -2.15 -2.89 -5.37
CA LEU A 105 -1.37 -4.04 -4.93
C LEU A 105 -2.29 -5.03 -4.21
N LYS A 106 -2.32 -6.26 -4.70
CA LYS A 106 -3.07 -7.38 -4.11
C LYS A 106 -2.13 -8.29 -3.36
N ALA A 107 -2.38 -8.52 -2.08
CA ALA A 107 -1.64 -9.48 -1.27
C ALA A 107 -1.83 -10.90 -1.80
N ASN A 108 -0.76 -11.71 -1.80
CA ASN A 108 -0.82 -13.15 -2.01
C ASN A 108 -1.11 -13.86 -0.66
N ASP A 109 -1.30 -15.17 -0.68
CA ASP A 109 -1.67 -15.95 0.51
C ASP A 109 -0.61 -15.97 1.63
N ASN A 110 0.65 -15.66 1.31
CA ASN A 110 1.77 -15.68 2.24
C ASN A 110 2.03 -14.33 2.95
N ILE A 111 1.28 -13.27 2.58
CA ILE A 111 1.36 -11.98 3.25
C ILE A 111 -0.04 -11.49 3.67
N GLU A 112 -0.14 -11.08 4.90
CA GLU A 112 -1.37 -10.48 5.44
C GLU A 112 -1.53 -9.05 4.92
N SER A 113 -2.73 -8.68 4.49
CA SER A 113 -3.00 -7.41 3.82
C SER A 113 -2.68 -6.17 4.68
N ASP A 114 -2.99 -6.20 6.00
CA ASP A 114 -2.63 -5.10 6.89
C ASP A 114 -1.10 -5.01 7.08
N TYR A 115 -0.40 -6.14 7.10
CA TYR A 115 1.06 -6.14 7.17
C TYR A 115 1.66 -5.57 5.88
N LEU A 116 1.14 -5.97 4.70
CA LEU A 116 1.54 -5.39 3.43
C LEU A 116 1.31 -3.87 3.40
N HIS A 117 0.19 -3.40 3.93
CA HIS A 117 -0.07 -1.97 4.05
C HIS A 117 1.07 -1.24 4.77
N TYR A 118 1.49 -1.72 5.95
CA TYR A 118 2.57 -1.10 6.72
C TYR A 118 3.95 -1.24 6.05
N VAL A 119 4.18 -2.27 5.26
CA VAL A 119 5.39 -2.37 4.43
C VAL A 119 5.41 -1.28 3.35
N ILE A 120 4.27 -1.01 2.71
CA ILE A 120 4.14 0.00 1.65
C ILE A 120 4.04 1.43 2.23
N ALA A 121 3.28 1.63 3.30
CA ALA A 121 3.15 2.91 4.01
C ALA A 121 4.36 3.17 4.91
N ASN A 122 5.56 3.16 4.34
CA ASN A 122 6.83 3.30 5.05
C ASN A 122 7.82 4.14 4.23
N ASP A 123 8.49 5.06 4.89
CA ASP A 123 9.45 5.96 4.25
C ASP A 123 10.61 5.23 3.56
N LYS A 124 11.04 4.07 4.07
CA LYS A 124 12.07 3.25 3.40
C LYS A 124 11.58 2.75 2.04
N PHE A 125 10.31 2.30 1.96
CA PHE A 125 9.72 1.88 0.70
C PHE A 125 9.55 3.06 -0.25
N ILE A 126 9.03 4.20 0.22
CA ILE A 126 8.87 5.41 -0.60
C ILE A 126 10.23 5.89 -1.14
N ASN A 127 11.27 5.94 -0.32
CA ASN A 127 12.61 6.31 -0.75
C ASN A 127 13.18 5.33 -1.80
N PHE A 128 12.90 4.03 -1.64
CA PHE A 128 13.27 3.03 -2.63
C PHE A 128 12.54 3.28 -3.97
N VAL A 129 11.24 3.54 -3.96
CA VAL A 129 10.47 3.89 -5.17
C VAL A 129 11.03 5.15 -5.81
N MET A 130 11.35 6.17 -5.03
CA MET A 130 11.93 7.42 -5.53
C MET A 130 13.30 7.22 -6.18
N SER A 131 14.13 6.28 -5.69
CA SER A 131 15.47 6.02 -6.28
C SER A 131 15.41 5.51 -7.71
N GLY A 132 14.29 4.90 -8.13
CA GLY A 132 14.06 4.42 -9.51
C GLY A 132 13.00 5.21 -10.27
N ALA A 133 12.47 6.27 -9.68
CA ALA A 133 11.43 7.08 -10.31
C ALA A 133 11.97 7.83 -11.54
N LYS A 134 11.13 7.91 -12.58
CA LYS A 134 11.45 8.59 -13.84
C LYS A 134 10.72 9.93 -13.91
N GLY A 135 11.40 10.93 -14.45
CA GLY A 135 10.88 12.29 -14.63
C GLY A 135 11.29 13.23 -13.48
N VAL A 136 11.65 14.46 -13.82
CA VAL A 136 12.14 15.46 -12.86
C VAL A 136 10.98 16.24 -12.23
N LYS A 137 10.06 16.75 -13.03
CA LYS A 137 8.95 17.61 -12.58
C LYS A 137 7.78 16.82 -11.98
N MET A 138 7.53 15.62 -12.51
CA MET A 138 6.50 14.69 -12.05
C MET A 138 7.07 13.27 -12.01
N PRO A 139 7.89 12.95 -10.98
CA PRO A 139 8.47 11.62 -10.88
C PRO A 139 7.37 10.55 -10.78
N ARG A 140 7.55 9.46 -11.53
CA ARG A 140 6.65 8.31 -11.54
C ARG A 140 7.38 7.06 -11.08
N GLY A 141 6.76 6.29 -10.22
CA GLY A 141 7.26 5.00 -9.77
C GLY A 141 7.28 3.97 -10.91
N ASP A 142 8.16 3.00 -10.79
CA ASP A 142 8.29 1.89 -11.74
C ASP A 142 7.85 0.57 -11.09
N LYS A 143 6.82 -0.09 -11.65
CA LYS A 143 6.30 -1.37 -11.13
C LYS A 143 7.35 -2.47 -11.08
N LYS A 144 8.27 -2.52 -12.06
CA LYS A 144 9.32 -3.54 -12.10
C LYS A 144 10.30 -3.33 -10.96
N GLN A 145 10.71 -2.07 -10.76
CA GLN A 145 11.58 -1.72 -9.64
C GLN A 145 10.89 -1.97 -8.29
N MET A 146 9.63 -1.57 -8.12
CA MET A 146 8.87 -1.81 -6.88
C MET A 146 8.85 -3.29 -6.51
N LYS A 147 8.66 -4.20 -7.47
CA LYS A 147 8.69 -5.66 -7.25
C LYS A 147 10.04 -6.17 -6.70
N THR A 148 11.13 -5.45 -6.90
CA THR A 148 12.47 -5.85 -6.41
C THR A 148 12.76 -5.39 -4.99
N TYR A 149 11.86 -4.64 -4.35
CA TYR A 149 12.01 -4.21 -2.97
C TYR A 149 12.13 -5.43 -2.04
N CYS A 150 13.24 -5.49 -1.28
CA CYS A 150 13.48 -6.57 -0.32
C CYS A 150 12.81 -6.26 1.01
N LEU A 151 12.06 -7.22 1.52
CA LEU A 151 11.44 -7.16 2.83
C LEU A 151 11.76 -8.41 3.65
N SER A 152 11.56 -8.32 4.96
CA SER A 152 11.62 -9.46 5.86
C SER A 152 10.19 -9.87 6.20
N LEU A 153 9.87 -11.15 5.99
CA LEU A 153 8.53 -11.70 6.12
C LEU A 153 8.45 -12.62 7.33
N PRO A 154 7.75 -12.23 8.40
CA PRO A 154 7.41 -13.11 9.51
C PRO A 154 6.39 -14.18 9.11
N GLN A 155 6.16 -15.15 9.98
CA GLN A 155 5.01 -16.06 9.85
C GLN A 155 3.69 -15.28 9.89
N ILE A 156 2.65 -15.79 9.24
CA ILE A 156 1.37 -15.08 9.05
C ILE A 156 0.72 -14.66 10.38
N GLN A 157 0.85 -15.44 11.44
CA GLN A 157 0.33 -15.11 12.78
C GLN A 157 1.08 -13.93 13.40
N GLU A 158 2.40 -13.86 13.19
CA GLU A 158 3.22 -12.76 13.65
C GLU A 158 2.93 -11.48 12.84
N GLN A 159 2.73 -11.60 11.51
CA GLN A 159 2.31 -10.48 10.67
C GLN A 159 1.00 -9.85 11.19
N LYS A 160 -0.03 -10.68 11.45
CA LYS A 160 -1.31 -10.23 12.01
C LYS A 160 -1.16 -9.51 13.36
N LYS A 161 -0.27 -9.99 14.21
CA LYS A 161 -0.05 -9.37 15.52
C LYS A 161 0.68 -8.04 15.40
N ILE A 162 1.67 -7.96 14.52
CA ILE A 162 2.41 -6.72 14.22
C ILE A 162 1.45 -5.68 13.63
N SER A 163 0.69 -6.03 12.61
CA SER A 163 -0.24 -5.09 11.96
C SER A 163 -1.34 -4.63 12.90
N THR A 164 -1.86 -5.52 13.75
CA THR A 164 -2.83 -5.14 14.79
C THR A 164 -2.26 -4.11 15.77
N LEU A 165 -1.02 -4.31 16.25
CA LEU A 165 -0.37 -3.34 17.13
C LEU A 165 -0.20 -1.98 16.45
N LEU A 166 0.29 -1.96 15.22
CA LEU A 166 0.49 -0.71 14.47
C LEU A 166 -0.84 0.01 14.23
N ARG A 167 -1.89 -0.70 13.85
CA ARG A 167 -3.24 -0.14 13.68
C ARG A 167 -3.77 0.51 14.97
N LEU A 168 -3.61 -0.15 16.12
CA LEU A 168 -4.02 0.41 17.41
C LEU A 168 -3.24 1.68 17.78
N ILE A 169 -1.97 1.76 17.40
CA ILE A 169 -1.15 2.96 17.57
C ILE A 169 -1.68 4.10 16.68
N ASP A 170 -1.94 3.83 15.40
CA ASP A 170 -2.48 4.81 14.46
C ASP A 170 -3.85 5.34 14.90
N GLU A 171 -4.74 4.46 15.35
CA GLU A 171 -6.06 4.83 15.90
C GLU A 171 -5.91 5.76 17.12
N ARG A 172 -4.96 5.48 18.02
CA ARG A 172 -4.70 6.31 19.18
C ARG A 172 -4.15 7.68 18.80
N ILE A 173 -3.18 7.73 17.87
CA ILE A 173 -2.63 8.99 17.35
C ILE A 173 -3.74 9.82 16.70
N SER A 174 -4.55 9.21 15.83
CA SER A 174 -5.65 9.88 15.15
C SER A 174 -6.71 10.44 16.13
N THR A 175 -6.97 9.74 17.22
CA THR A 175 -7.92 10.17 18.25
C THR A 175 -7.38 11.37 19.04
N GLN A 176 -6.09 11.36 19.39
CA GLN A 176 -5.45 12.46 20.11
C GLN A 176 -5.30 13.73 19.25
N SER A 177 -5.12 13.60 17.95
CA SER A 177 -4.99 14.73 17.02
C SER A 177 -6.30 15.47 16.76
N LYS A 178 -7.45 14.94 17.22
CA LYS A 178 -8.79 15.55 17.09
C LYS A 178 -9.24 16.32 18.34
N ILE A 179 -8.42 16.35 19.38
CA ILE A 179 -8.62 17.11 20.63
C ILE A 179 -7.82 18.40 20.57
#